data_71fc969cce943d3197e57b944f13d3c1
#
_entry.id   71fc969cce943d3197e57b944f13d3c1
#
_cell.length_a   1.000
_cell.length_b   1.000
_cell.length_c   1.000
_cell.angle_alpha   90.00
_cell.angle_beta   90.00
_cell.angle_gamma   90.00
#
_symmetry.space_group_name_H-M   'P 1'
#
loop_
_entity.id
_entity.type
_entity.pdbx_description
1 polymer ?
#
loop_
_entity_poly.entity_id
_entity_poly.type
_entity_poly.pdbx_seq_one_letter_code
_entity_poly.pdbx_strand_id
1 'polypeptide(L)'
;GEFAALFNAGAAFYRASGDSKFPMKISVISNCLNIFGNAIFIYVCHWGVAGAAFSTLLSRIFCTVVIYWCLRKPKQDIVVNEYHKIRPDMPLILKIMAIGIPSRIENGMFQFGKLAIQSTVSTMGTAAIAAQAMTNIMENVNGIFGIGVGIGLMTVVGQCIGAGRNEEARYYIVKLTGIAEIGIIV
;
A
#
# COMPACT_ATOMS: atom_id res chain seq x y z
N GLY A 1 0.44 10.26 5.34
CA GLY A 1 -0.28 10.52 6.53
C GLY A 1 -0.87 9.33 7.23
N GLU A 2 -1.28 9.55 8.45
CA GLU A 2 -1.79 8.57 9.41
C GLU A 2 -3.00 7.78 8.90
N PHE A 3 -3.95 8.44 8.23
CA PHE A 3 -5.12 7.77 7.65
C PHE A 3 -4.75 6.71 6.60
N ALA A 4 -3.71 6.94 5.82
CA ALA A 4 -3.24 5.95 4.85
C ALA A 4 -2.60 4.73 5.56
N ALA A 5 -1.89 4.95 6.66
CA ALA A 5 -1.32 3.88 7.48
C ALA A 5 -2.41 3.03 8.12
N LEU A 6 -3.44 3.67 8.68
CA LEU A 6 -4.61 3.00 9.26
C LEU A 6 -5.38 2.19 8.20
N PHE A 7 -5.61 2.76 7.02
CA PHE A 7 -6.22 2.04 5.91
C PHE A 7 -5.40 0.82 5.50
N ASN A 8 -4.08 0.96 5.35
CA ASN A 8 -3.20 -0.14 4.97
C ASN A 8 -3.18 -1.26 6.03
N ALA A 9 -3.21 -0.91 7.31
CA ALA A 9 -3.33 -1.88 8.40
C ALA A 9 -4.65 -2.65 8.31
N GLY A 10 -5.79 -1.96 8.17
CA GLY A 10 -7.10 -2.59 7.99
C GLY A 10 -7.15 -3.46 6.73
N ALA A 11 -6.60 -3.00 5.60
CA ALA A 11 -6.52 -3.77 4.37
C ALA A 11 -5.63 -5.01 4.51
N ALA A 12 -4.57 -4.96 5.33
CA ALA A 12 -3.72 -6.11 5.62
C ALA A 12 -4.49 -7.20 6.39
N PHE A 13 -5.34 -6.82 7.35
CA PHE A 13 -6.21 -7.76 8.06
C PHE A 13 -7.15 -8.50 7.11
N TYR A 14 -7.83 -7.78 6.20
CA TYR A 14 -8.72 -8.40 5.21
C TYR A 14 -7.97 -9.34 4.27
N ARG A 15 -6.77 -8.96 3.83
CA ARG A 15 -5.92 -9.81 2.98
C ARG A 15 -5.45 -11.06 3.71
N ALA A 16 -5.07 -10.94 4.98
CA ALA A 16 -4.69 -12.07 5.81
C ALA A 16 -5.85 -13.06 6.02
N SER A 17 -7.09 -12.56 6.11
CA SER A 17 -8.31 -13.38 6.17
C SER A 17 -8.71 -14.00 4.83
N GLY A 18 -7.97 -13.74 3.73
CA GLY A 18 -8.26 -14.26 2.39
C GLY A 18 -9.24 -13.43 1.56
N ASP A 19 -9.84 -12.38 2.12
CA ASP A 19 -10.74 -11.48 1.38
C ASP A 19 -9.99 -10.25 0.84
N SER A 20 -9.30 -10.43 -0.28
CA SER A 20 -8.62 -9.33 -0.98
C SER A 20 -9.57 -8.46 -1.82
N LYS A 21 -10.78 -8.95 -2.11
CA LYS A 21 -11.75 -8.25 -2.97
C LYS A 21 -12.34 -7.02 -2.28
N PHE A 22 -12.53 -7.11 -0.97
CA PHE A 22 -13.16 -6.04 -0.20
C PHE A 22 -12.28 -4.77 -0.12
N PRO A 23 -11.01 -4.82 0.32
CA PRO A 23 -10.15 -3.64 0.32
C PRO A 23 -9.89 -3.09 -1.09
N MET A 24 -9.87 -3.96 -2.13
CA MET A 24 -9.77 -3.52 -3.51
C MET A 24 -10.99 -2.67 -3.91
N LYS A 25 -12.22 -3.11 -3.62
CA LYS A 25 -13.44 -2.34 -3.91
C LYS A 25 -13.43 -0.98 -3.22
N ILE A 26 -13.02 -0.93 -1.95
CA ILE A 26 -12.92 0.34 -1.20
C ILE A 26 -11.90 1.27 -1.86
N SER A 27 -10.74 0.75 -2.28
CA SER A 27 -9.72 1.53 -2.98
C SER A 27 -10.23 2.10 -4.30
N VAL A 28 -10.96 1.32 -5.09
CA VAL A 28 -11.57 1.78 -6.35
C VAL A 28 -12.57 2.88 -6.10
N ILE A 29 -13.50 2.69 -5.15
CA ILE A 29 -14.50 3.70 -4.78
C ILE A 29 -13.82 4.98 -4.30
N SER A 30 -12.77 4.87 -3.49
CA SER A 30 -12.01 6.03 -3.01
C SER A 30 -11.32 6.79 -4.14
N ASN A 31 -10.74 6.08 -5.10
CA ASN A 31 -10.13 6.72 -6.26
C ASN A 31 -11.18 7.43 -7.13
N CYS A 32 -12.34 6.83 -7.34
CA CYS A 32 -13.47 7.49 -8.00
C CYS A 32 -13.89 8.75 -7.25
N LEU A 33 -14.09 8.67 -5.92
CA LEU A 33 -14.43 9.82 -5.09
C LEU A 33 -13.35 10.91 -5.15
N ASN A 34 -12.09 10.54 -5.20
CA ASN A 34 -10.98 11.48 -5.34
C ASN A 34 -11.01 12.19 -6.69
N ILE A 35 -11.26 11.48 -7.79
CA ILE A 35 -11.37 12.06 -9.13
C ILE A 35 -12.56 13.02 -9.20
N PHE A 36 -13.75 12.62 -8.74
CA PHE A 36 -14.93 13.47 -8.70
C PHE A 36 -14.73 14.68 -7.78
N GLY A 37 -14.15 14.47 -6.59
CA GLY A 37 -13.82 15.53 -5.65
C GLY A 37 -12.84 16.54 -6.24
N ASN A 38 -11.78 16.09 -6.89
CA ASN A 38 -10.84 16.96 -7.59
C ASN A 38 -11.54 17.77 -8.69
N ALA A 39 -12.40 17.14 -9.49
CA ALA A 39 -13.15 17.84 -10.52
C ALA A 39 -14.03 18.95 -9.91
N ILE A 40 -14.77 18.66 -8.85
CA ILE A 40 -15.65 19.64 -8.19
C ILE A 40 -14.84 20.77 -7.53
N PHE A 41 -13.83 20.44 -6.72
CA PHE A 41 -13.09 21.48 -5.97
C PHE A 41 -12.19 22.33 -6.86
N ILE A 42 -11.67 21.80 -7.97
CA ILE A 42 -10.83 22.56 -8.89
C ILE A 42 -11.69 23.39 -9.86
N TYR A 43 -12.70 22.79 -10.50
CA TYR A 43 -13.45 23.45 -11.56
C TYR A 43 -14.65 24.27 -11.04
N VAL A 44 -15.35 23.80 -10.00
CA VAL A 44 -16.54 24.51 -9.48
C VAL A 44 -16.17 25.48 -8.37
N CYS A 45 -15.35 25.03 -7.40
CA CYS A 45 -14.96 25.86 -6.26
C CYS A 45 -13.73 26.77 -6.55
N HIS A 46 -13.01 26.54 -7.66
CA HIS A 46 -11.80 27.27 -8.04
C HIS A 46 -10.69 27.30 -6.98
N TRP A 47 -10.64 26.28 -6.11
CA TRP A 47 -9.66 26.20 -5.02
C TRP A 47 -8.26 25.74 -5.49
N GLY A 48 -8.08 25.39 -6.77
CA GLY A 48 -6.80 24.98 -7.33
C GLY A 48 -6.15 23.83 -6.56
N VAL A 49 -4.87 24.00 -6.17
CA VAL A 49 -4.08 23.00 -5.47
C VAL A 49 -4.65 22.65 -4.09
N ALA A 50 -5.21 23.62 -3.37
CA ALA A 50 -5.84 23.40 -2.08
C ALA A 50 -7.07 22.48 -2.19
N GLY A 51 -7.87 22.63 -3.25
CA GLY A 51 -9.01 21.77 -3.53
C GLY A 51 -8.60 20.31 -3.78
N ALA A 52 -7.52 20.09 -4.52
CA ALA A 52 -6.97 18.75 -4.76
C ALA A 52 -6.48 18.09 -3.46
N ALA A 53 -5.80 18.85 -2.61
CA ALA A 53 -5.34 18.37 -1.32
C ALA A 53 -6.51 17.99 -0.39
N PHE A 54 -7.56 18.82 -0.36
CA PHE A 54 -8.76 18.58 0.43
C PHE A 54 -9.53 17.34 -0.04
N SER A 55 -9.72 17.17 -1.35
CA SER A 55 -10.33 15.99 -1.94
C SER A 55 -9.57 14.71 -1.58
N THR A 56 -8.24 14.74 -1.65
CA THR A 56 -7.39 13.62 -1.27
C THR A 56 -7.53 13.28 0.21
N LEU A 57 -7.57 14.28 1.09
CA LEU A 57 -7.76 14.07 2.52
C LEU A 57 -9.12 13.42 2.80
N LEU A 58 -10.18 13.95 2.20
CA LEU A 58 -11.55 13.43 2.37
C LEU A 58 -11.67 11.97 1.91
N SER A 59 -11.10 11.64 0.75
CA SER A 59 -11.07 10.26 0.24
C SER A 59 -10.33 9.31 1.19
N ARG A 60 -9.23 9.75 1.79
CA ARG A 60 -8.46 8.95 2.76
C ARG A 60 -9.23 8.72 4.06
N ILE A 61 -9.89 9.75 4.58
CA ILE A 61 -10.76 9.64 5.76
C ILE A 61 -11.90 8.67 5.47
N PHE A 62 -12.57 8.81 4.34
CA PHE A 62 -13.65 7.93 3.92
C PHE A 62 -13.21 6.46 3.89
N CYS A 63 -12.09 6.15 3.23
CA CYS A 63 -11.53 4.79 3.21
C CYS A 63 -11.31 4.21 4.59
N THR A 64 -10.69 5.01 5.46
CA THR A 64 -10.35 4.58 6.82
C THR A 64 -11.62 4.29 7.62
N VAL A 65 -12.60 5.19 7.58
CA VAL A 65 -13.87 5.02 8.29
C VAL A 65 -14.62 3.78 7.79
N VAL A 66 -14.71 3.60 6.47
CA VAL A 66 -15.43 2.45 5.89
C VAL A 66 -14.76 1.13 6.27
N ILE A 67 -13.43 1.02 6.18
CA ILE A 67 -12.74 -0.23 6.49
C ILE A 67 -12.89 -0.59 7.97
N TYR A 68 -12.78 0.40 8.88
CA TYR A 68 -12.97 0.19 10.30
C TYR A 68 -14.42 -0.10 10.69
N TRP A 69 -15.38 0.56 10.03
CA TRP A 69 -16.80 0.26 10.24
C TRP A 69 -17.15 -1.16 9.83
N CYS A 70 -16.57 -1.64 8.74
CA CYS A 70 -16.79 -3.01 8.28
C CYS A 70 -16.05 -4.05 9.14
N LEU A 71 -14.88 -3.73 9.70
CA LEU A 71 -14.18 -4.60 10.66
C LEU A 71 -14.97 -4.83 11.96
N ARG A 72 -15.93 -3.94 12.28
CA ARG A 72 -16.84 -4.11 13.43
C ARG A 72 -18.03 -5.04 13.15
N LYS A 73 -18.28 -5.43 11.90
CA LYS A 73 -19.40 -6.33 11.58
C LYS A 73 -19.05 -7.78 11.95
N PRO A 74 -19.93 -8.49 12.69
CA PRO A 74 -19.65 -9.83 13.24
C PRO A 74 -19.67 -10.97 12.19
N LYS A 75 -19.62 -10.66 10.90
CA LYS A 75 -19.65 -11.63 9.79
C LYS A 75 -18.28 -12.15 9.34
N GLN A 76 -17.20 -11.74 10.01
CA GLN A 76 -15.85 -12.13 9.62
C GLN A 76 -15.17 -12.96 10.72
N ASP A 77 -14.27 -13.85 10.33
CA ASP A 77 -13.51 -14.73 11.22
C ASP A 77 -12.60 -13.96 12.19
N ILE A 78 -12.32 -12.69 11.89
CA ILE A 78 -11.57 -11.79 12.76
C ILE A 78 -12.44 -10.57 13.10
N VAL A 79 -12.99 -10.58 14.31
CA VAL A 79 -13.80 -9.47 14.84
C VAL A 79 -13.00 -8.74 15.91
N VAL A 80 -12.74 -7.46 15.71
CA VAL A 80 -12.10 -6.59 16.71
C VAL A 80 -13.21 -5.88 17.49
N ASN A 81 -13.76 -6.55 18.50
CA ASN A 81 -14.89 -6.00 19.29
C ASN A 81 -14.47 -5.36 20.62
N GLU A 82 -13.26 -5.63 21.12
CA GLU A 82 -12.82 -5.18 22.44
C GLU A 82 -11.66 -4.19 22.39
N TYR A 83 -11.93 -2.96 21.96
CA TYR A 83 -10.91 -1.88 21.97
C TYR A 83 -10.46 -1.49 23.39
N HIS A 84 -11.26 -1.76 24.41
CA HIS A 84 -10.96 -1.40 25.81
C HIS A 84 -10.05 -2.40 26.55
N LYS A 85 -9.84 -3.61 26.02
CA LYS A 85 -9.01 -4.65 26.65
C LYS A 85 -7.72 -4.95 25.89
N ILE A 86 -7.28 -4.05 25.02
CA ILE A 86 -6.01 -4.21 24.30
C ILE A 86 -4.87 -4.11 25.34
N ARG A 87 -4.42 -5.24 25.84
CA ARG A 87 -3.13 -5.31 26.55
C ARG A 87 -2.05 -5.39 25.48
N PRO A 88 -1.08 -4.47 25.47
CA PRO A 88 0.04 -4.55 24.55
C PRO A 88 0.85 -5.82 24.84
N ASP A 89 0.80 -6.76 23.92
CA ASP A 89 1.61 -7.98 23.99
C ASP A 89 3.02 -7.64 23.49
N MET A 90 3.92 -7.31 24.42
CA MET A 90 5.29 -6.89 24.11
C MET A 90 6.07 -7.91 23.27
N PRO A 91 5.99 -9.24 23.50
CA PRO A 91 6.59 -10.24 22.63
C PRO A 91 6.12 -10.16 21.18
N LEU A 92 4.82 -9.95 20.96
CA LEU A 92 4.24 -9.82 19.61
C LEU A 92 4.70 -8.52 18.94
N ILE A 93 4.69 -7.40 19.68
CA ILE A 93 5.17 -6.10 19.19
C ILE A 93 6.63 -6.20 18.76
N LEU A 94 7.47 -6.82 19.57
CA LEU A 94 8.90 -7.01 19.26
C LEU A 94 9.11 -7.86 18.01
N LYS A 95 8.32 -8.91 17.79
CA LYS A 95 8.37 -9.71 16.56
C LYS A 95 7.99 -8.88 15.33
N ILE A 96 6.95 -8.07 15.42
CA ILE A 96 6.52 -7.20 14.31
C ILE A 96 7.59 -6.15 14.04
N MET A 97 8.17 -5.54 15.06
CA MET A 97 9.24 -4.55 14.92
C MET A 97 10.53 -5.16 14.37
N ALA A 98 10.89 -6.37 14.77
CA ALA A 98 12.06 -7.07 14.25
C ALA A 98 12.03 -7.28 12.73
N ILE A 99 10.83 -7.41 12.16
CA ILE A 99 10.63 -7.50 10.70
C ILE A 99 10.45 -6.12 10.09
N GLY A 100 9.70 -5.25 10.74
CA GLY A 100 9.35 -3.93 10.22
C GLY A 100 10.51 -2.92 10.19
N ILE A 101 11.40 -2.93 11.18
CA ILE A 101 12.52 -1.99 11.25
C ILE A 101 13.51 -2.20 10.09
N PRO A 102 14.03 -3.42 9.84
CA PRO A 102 14.93 -3.65 8.71
C PRO A 102 14.31 -3.26 7.36
N SER A 103 13.05 -3.61 7.14
CA SER A 103 12.33 -3.26 5.91
C SER A 103 12.15 -1.74 5.76
N ARG A 104 11.96 -1.00 6.86
CA ARG A 104 11.88 0.46 6.82
C ARG A 104 13.22 1.11 6.55
N ILE A 105 14.31 0.58 7.12
CA ILE A 105 15.67 1.05 6.86
C ILE A 105 16.02 0.84 5.38
N GLU A 106 15.75 -0.35 4.83
CA GLU A 106 15.96 -0.66 3.41
C GLU A 106 15.22 0.32 2.50
N ASN A 107 13.91 0.52 2.72
CA ASN A 107 13.13 1.50 1.96
C ASN A 107 13.65 2.92 2.15
N GLY A 108 14.10 3.30 3.35
CA GLY A 108 14.70 4.59 3.64
C GLY A 108 15.99 4.83 2.85
N MET A 109 16.89 3.86 2.82
CA MET A 109 18.12 3.91 2.05
C MET A 109 17.85 4.04 0.54
N PHE A 110 16.87 3.30 0.04
CA PHE A 110 16.46 3.40 -1.36
C PHE A 110 15.91 4.80 -1.70
N GLN A 111 15.07 5.36 -0.86
CA GLN A 111 14.56 6.72 -1.04
C GLN A 111 15.67 7.78 -0.93
N PHE A 112 16.62 7.57 -0.04
CA PHE A 112 17.78 8.47 0.08
C PHE A 112 18.64 8.44 -1.18
N GLY A 113 18.85 7.25 -1.76
CA GLY A 113 19.52 7.10 -3.06
C GLY A 113 18.79 7.84 -4.18
N LYS A 114 17.46 7.72 -4.25
CA LYS A 114 16.64 8.47 -5.22
C LYS A 114 16.77 10.00 -5.03
N LEU A 115 16.81 10.48 -3.80
CA LEU A 115 17.00 11.92 -3.51
C LEU A 115 18.38 12.41 -3.97
N ALA A 116 19.43 11.63 -3.76
CA ALA A 116 20.78 11.97 -4.21
C ALA A 116 20.84 12.07 -5.75
N ILE A 117 20.25 11.11 -6.46
CA ILE A 117 20.14 11.13 -7.93
C ILE A 117 19.33 12.36 -8.37
N GLN A 118 18.19 12.63 -7.75
CA GLN A 118 17.35 13.79 -8.07
C GLN A 118 18.08 15.11 -7.86
N SER A 119 18.88 15.22 -6.80
CA SER A 119 19.72 16.40 -6.54
C SER A 119 20.75 16.60 -7.66
N THR A 120 21.42 15.53 -8.08
CA THR A 120 22.41 15.59 -9.18
C THR A 120 21.76 15.97 -10.51
N VAL A 121 20.60 15.37 -10.84
CA VAL A 121 19.86 15.67 -12.07
C VAL A 121 19.37 17.12 -12.08
N SER A 122 19.02 17.68 -10.93
CA SER A 122 18.55 19.08 -10.84
C SER A 122 19.63 20.10 -11.24
N THR A 123 20.91 19.75 -11.11
CA THR A 123 22.04 20.61 -11.55
C THR A 123 22.31 20.55 -13.05
N MET A 124 21.76 19.56 -13.75
CA MET A 124 21.97 19.35 -15.19
C MET A 124 20.99 20.14 -16.09
N GLY A 125 20.06 20.87 -15.49
CA GLY A 125 19.11 21.72 -16.21
C GLY A 125 17.73 21.09 -16.45
N THR A 126 16.82 21.89 -16.99
CA THR A 126 15.39 21.56 -17.14
C THR A 126 15.13 20.36 -18.05
N ALA A 127 15.93 20.15 -19.09
CA ALA A 127 15.80 19.01 -19.99
C ALA A 127 16.08 17.67 -19.28
N ALA A 128 17.10 17.64 -18.40
CA ALA A 128 17.44 16.45 -17.62
C ALA A 128 16.34 16.15 -16.59
N ILE A 129 15.76 17.18 -15.95
CA ILE A 129 14.63 17.01 -15.01
C ILE A 129 13.42 16.43 -15.73
N ALA A 130 13.11 16.90 -16.94
CA ALA A 130 11.99 16.37 -17.73
C ALA A 130 12.21 14.89 -18.13
N ALA A 131 13.43 14.54 -18.57
CA ALA A 131 13.79 13.17 -18.88
C ALA A 131 13.67 12.26 -17.66
N GLN A 132 14.16 12.70 -16.51
CA GLN A 132 14.02 11.97 -15.23
C GLN A 132 12.56 11.76 -14.83
N ALA A 133 11.70 12.76 -15.02
CA ALA A 133 10.28 12.65 -14.73
C ALA A 133 9.61 11.57 -15.60
N MET A 134 9.94 11.51 -16.89
CA MET A 134 9.45 10.48 -17.81
C MET A 134 9.93 9.08 -17.41
N THR A 135 11.21 8.96 -17.04
CA THR A 135 11.78 7.70 -16.55
C THR A 135 11.07 7.22 -15.28
N ASN A 136 10.80 8.13 -14.34
CA ASN A 136 10.08 7.80 -13.11
C ASN A 136 8.64 7.32 -13.38
N ILE A 137 7.97 7.88 -14.39
CA ILE A 137 6.62 7.42 -14.79
C ILE A 137 6.70 5.99 -15.34
N MET A 138 7.65 5.69 -16.22
CA MET A 138 7.88 4.36 -16.77
C MET A 138 8.22 3.34 -15.69
N GLU A 139 9.11 3.70 -14.75
CA GLU A 139 9.48 2.89 -13.59
C GLU A 139 8.24 2.57 -12.73
N ASN A 140 7.39 3.56 -12.45
CA ASN A 140 6.18 3.35 -11.67
C ASN A 140 5.18 2.42 -12.36
N VAL A 141 4.96 2.57 -13.67
CA VAL A 141 4.06 1.71 -14.45
C VAL A 141 4.54 0.25 -14.40
N ASN A 142 5.83 0.04 -14.63
CA ASN A 142 6.44 -1.29 -14.57
C ASN A 142 6.41 -1.87 -13.14
N GLY A 143 6.68 -1.03 -12.13
CA GLY A 143 6.68 -1.42 -10.71
C GLY A 143 5.31 -1.83 -10.17
N ILE A 144 4.20 -1.33 -10.72
CA ILE A 144 2.84 -1.68 -10.26
C ILE A 144 2.59 -3.20 -10.35
N PHE A 145 3.03 -3.82 -11.45
CA PHE A 145 2.86 -5.27 -11.63
C PHE A 145 3.65 -6.06 -10.59
N GLY A 146 4.91 -5.71 -10.37
CA GLY A 146 5.76 -6.35 -9.36
C GLY A 146 5.22 -6.18 -7.93
N ILE A 147 4.76 -4.98 -7.59
CA ILE A 147 4.14 -4.71 -6.28
C ILE A 147 2.86 -5.53 -6.10
N GLY A 148 2.03 -5.64 -7.14
CA GLY A 148 0.79 -6.43 -7.10
C GLY A 148 1.06 -7.91 -6.82
N VAL A 149 2.00 -8.51 -7.54
CA VAL A 149 2.40 -9.91 -7.33
C VAL A 149 3.06 -10.07 -5.94
N GLY A 150 3.90 -9.13 -5.51
CA GLY A 150 4.55 -9.15 -4.20
C GLY A 150 3.55 -9.15 -3.04
N ILE A 151 2.48 -8.34 -3.11
CA ILE A 151 1.41 -8.34 -2.10
C ILE A 151 0.67 -9.69 -2.09
N GLY A 152 0.38 -10.25 -3.26
CA GLY A 152 -0.24 -11.57 -3.38
C GLY A 152 0.64 -12.67 -2.78
N LEU A 153 1.93 -12.65 -3.11
CA LEU A 153 2.92 -13.59 -2.59
C LEU A 153 3.01 -13.51 -1.06
N MET A 154 3.11 -12.33 -0.49
CA MET A 154 3.18 -12.13 0.95
C MET A 154 1.95 -12.74 1.67
N THR A 155 0.76 -12.60 1.10
CA THR A 155 -0.46 -13.15 1.66
C THR A 155 -0.47 -14.68 1.61
N VAL A 156 -0.16 -15.27 0.45
CA VAL A 156 -0.16 -16.73 0.26
C VAL A 156 0.90 -17.40 1.13
N VAL A 157 2.12 -16.87 1.13
CA VAL A 157 3.22 -17.40 1.94
C VAL A 157 2.90 -17.29 3.44
N GLY A 158 2.33 -16.15 3.87
CA GLY A 158 1.91 -15.97 5.26
C GLY A 158 0.87 -17.01 5.70
N GLN A 159 -0.10 -17.32 4.86
CA GLN A 159 -1.10 -18.35 5.13
C GLN A 159 -0.51 -19.76 5.14
N CYS A 160 0.38 -20.09 4.20
CA CYS A 160 1.06 -21.39 4.15
C CYS A 160 1.93 -21.63 5.39
N ILE A 161 2.71 -20.63 5.82
CA ILE A 161 3.54 -20.71 7.02
C ILE A 161 2.66 -20.81 8.28
N GLY A 162 1.58 -20.04 8.36
CA GLY A 162 0.63 -20.12 9.47
C GLY A 162 -0.06 -21.47 9.58
N ALA A 163 -0.25 -22.18 8.46
CA ALA A 163 -0.76 -23.55 8.41
C ALA A 163 0.31 -24.65 8.59
N GLY A 164 1.58 -24.28 8.80
CA GLY A 164 2.70 -25.22 8.96
C GLY A 164 3.18 -25.90 7.68
N ARG A 165 2.72 -25.44 6.50
CA ARG A 165 3.03 -26.04 5.19
C ARG A 165 4.20 -25.31 4.49
N ASN A 166 5.40 -25.48 5.02
CA ASN A 166 6.58 -24.78 4.56
C ASN A 166 6.99 -25.14 3.12
N GLU A 167 6.79 -26.40 2.69
CA GLU A 167 7.11 -26.84 1.32
C GLU A 167 6.22 -26.16 0.28
N GLU A 168 4.94 -26.03 0.55
CA GLU A 168 4.03 -25.31 -0.33
C GLU A 168 4.38 -23.82 -0.40
N ALA A 169 4.75 -23.21 0.72
CA ALA A 169 5.20 -21.82 0.75
C ALA A 169 6.42 -21.61 -0.18
N ARG A 170 7.40 -22.51 -0.11
CA ARG A 170 8.58 -22.45 -0.97
C ARG A 170 8.24 -22.60 -2.46
N TYR A 171 7.33 -23.51 -2.78
CA TYR A 171 6.85 -23.68 -4.16
C TYR A 171 6.20 -22.42 -4.71
N TYR A 172 5.30 -21.79 -3.92
CA TYR A 172 4.63 -20.56 -4.32
C TYR A 172 5.59 -19.37 -4.46
N ILE A 173 6.60 -19.26 -3.60
CA ILE A 173 7.64 -18.23 -3.72
C ILE A 173 8.31 -18.31 -5.09
N VAL A 174 8.84 -19.47 -5.46
CA VAL A 174 9.57 -19.65 -6.72
C VAL A 174 8.66 -19.39 -7.92
N LYS A 175 7.46 -19.95 -7.90
CA LYS A 175 6.50 -19.83 -9.02
C LYS A 175 6.02 -18.40 -9.23
N LEU A 176 5.61 -17.71 -8.16
CA LEU A 176 5.09 -16.35 -8.26
C LEU A 176 6.19 -15.32 -8.56
N THR A 177 7.41 -15.53 -8.06
CA THR A 177 8.57 -14.71 -8.43
C THR A 177 8.86 -14.84 -9.92
N GLY A 178 8.87 -16.06 -10.46
CA GLY A 178 9.06 -16.27 -11.90
C GLY A 178 7.98 -15.61 -12.77
N ILE A 179 6.72 -15.64 -12.33
CA ILE A 179 5.63 -14.93 -13.02
C ILE A 179 5.85 -13.41 -12.97
N ALA A 180 6.30 -12.88 -11.81
CA ALA A 180 6.60 -11.46 -11.66
C ALA A 180 7.74 -11.03 -12.60
N GLU A 181 8.82 -11.80 -12.69
CA GLU A 181 9.93 -11.51 -13.58
C GLU A 181 9.51 -11.49 -15.06
N ILE A 182 8.74 -12.50 -15.49
CA ILE A 182 8.20 -12.53 -16.85
C ILE A 182 7.32 -11.30 -17.12
N GLY A 183 6.46 -10.93 -16.19
CA GLY A 183 5.57 -9.77 -16.34
C GLY A 183 6.29 -8.41 -16.32
N ILE A 184 7.50 -8.34 -15.78
CA ILE A 184 8.32 -7.12 -15.79
C ILE A 184 9.13 -6.99 -17.08
N ILE A 185 9.51 -8.12 -17.70
CA ILE A 185 10.31 -8.16 -18.94
C ILE A 185 9.45 -7.85 -20.18
N VAL A 186 8.16 -8.18 -20.15
CA VAL A 186 7.18 -7.90 -21.23
C VAL A 186 6.64 -6.49 -21.15
#